data_ee3d3e5a2ac75cda3dffb84a5faad0a4
#
_entry.id   ee3d3e5a2ac75cda3dffb84a5faad0a4
#
_cell.length_a   1.000
_cell.length_b   1.000
_cell.length_c   1.000
_cell.angle_alpha   90.00
_cell.angle_beta   90.00
_cell.angle_gamma   90.00
#
_symmetry.space_group_name_H-M   'P 1'
#
loop_
_entity.id
_entity.type
_entity.pdbx_description
1 polymer ?
#
loop_
_entity_poly.entity_id
_entity_poly.type
_entity_poly.pdbx_seq_one_letter_code
_entity_poly.pdbx_strand_id
1 'polypeptide(L)'
;GGEECPLVTAWQSWIHLENFSAYHDVPFATQDNGFAGLDTELTLNGEAQVAHLTAMGQWAQDGKFIYTGRRNEGGANFRAGDCALFTESSAGYAGISSEAEFDFDVRPLPYWEGVGNAPQNTIIGGASLWVMEGHEDDEYKGAGQFLSFLSSSDVQAAWHQNTGYLPITSEAGDATRAAGFYEANPGTEVAVIQMTAKEPTANSKGLRLGSFDQIRGIIDEELEGIWAGDKTAQEAMDSAKERGDALLRRFEAANR
;
A
#
# COMPACT_ATOMS: atom_id res chain seq x y z
N GLY A 1 13.36 23.36 -3.72
CA GLY A 1 13.20 22.04 -4.35
C GLY A 1 11.83 21.79 -4.95
N GLY A 2 10.74 22.12 -4.29
CA GLY A 2 9.38 21.74 -4.70
C GLY A 2 8.80 22.35 -5.98
N GLU A 3 9.48 23.30 -6.62
CA GLU A 3 9.03 23.85 -7.90
C GLU A 3 9.33 22.91 -9.09
N GLU A 4 10.41 22.13 -9.00
CA GLU A 4 10.82 21.19 -10.06
C GLU A 4 10.26 19.76 -9.85
N CYS A 5 9.90 19.39 -8.62
CA CYS A 5 9.26 18.13 -8.27
C CYS A 5 8.16 18.35 -7.22
N PRO A 6 6.93 18.71 -7.63
CA PRO A 6 5.83 18.88 -6.69
C PRO A 6 5.43 17.58 -5.98
N LEU A 7 5.34 16.46 -6.69
CA LEU A 7 4.91 15.16 -6.17
C LEU A 7 5.78 14.03 -6.71
N VAL A 8 6.22 13.15 -5.82
CA VAL A 8 6.79 11.84 -6.14
C VAL A 8 6.06 10.75 -5.35
N THR A 9 6.08 9.53 -5.83
CA THR A 9 5.44 8.38 -5.16
C THR A 9 6.41 7.20 -5.03
N ALA A 10 6.14 6.35 -4.07
CA ALA A 10 6.66 4.99 -4.00
C ALA A 10 5.54 3.99 -4.23
N TRP A 11 5.87 2.72 -4.52
CA TRP A 11 4.95 1.59 -4.56
C TRP A 11 3.65 1.90 -5.35
N GLN A 12 3.78 2.37 -6.58
CA GLN A 12 2.72 3.01 -7.35
C GLN A 12 1.43 2.16 -7.47
N SER A 13 1.51 0.87 -7.74
CA SER A 13 0.34 -0.02 -7.80
C SER A 13 -0.37 -0.12 -6.45
N TRP A 14 0.40 -0.24 -5.35
CA TRP A 14 -0.16 -0.34 -4.01
C TRP A 14 -0.79 0.98 -3.53
N ILE A 15 -0.15 2.12 -3.76
CA ILE A 15 -0.66 3.42 -3.30
C ILE A 15 -1.81 3.90 -4.19
N HIS A 16 -1.61 3.95 -5.52
CA HIS A 16 -2.53 4.63 -6.44
C HIS A 16 -3.66 3.75 -6.98
N LEU A 17 -3.64 2.42 -6.73
CA LEU A 17 -4.75 1.54 -7.09
C LEU A 17 -5.30 0.76 -5.90
N GLU A 18 -4.46 0.02 -5.17
CA GLU A 18 -4.93 -0.83 -4.09
C GLU A 18 -5.44 0.02 -2.90
N ASN A 19 -4.60 0.92 -2.36
CA ASN A 19 -5.01 1.85 -1.30
C ASN A 19 -6.02 2.88 -1.78
N PHE A 20 -5.89 3.37 -3.02
CA PHE A 20 -6.90 4.23 -3.61
C PHE A 20 -8.28 3.57 -3.57
N SER A 21 -8.40 2.34 -4.06
CA SER A 21 -9.68 1.62 -4.09
C SER A 21 -10.23 1.40 -2.68
N ALA A 22 -9.39 0.96 -1.75
CA ALA A 22 -9.79 0.74 -0.36
C ALA A 22 -10.24 2.04 0.33
N TYR A 23 -9.46 3.10 0.18
CA TYR A 23 -9.68 4.39 0.84
C TYR A 23 -10.90 5.14 0.30
N HIS A 24 -11.28 4.88 -0.97
CA HIS A 24 -12.50 5.39 -1.59
C HIS A 24 -13.68 4.42 -1.48
N ASP A 25 -13.49 3.23 -0.85
CA ASP A 25 -14.50 2.20 -0.73
C ASP A 25 -15.08 1.76 -2.07
N VAL A 26 -14.22 1.64 -3.07
CA VAL A 26 -14.57 1.12 -4.40
C VAL A 26 -13.89 -0.25 -4.61
N PRO A 27 -14.54 -1.19 -5.32
CA PRO A 27 -14.01 -2.54 -5.48
C PRO A 27 -12.74 -2.53 -6.35
N PHE A 28 -11.74 -3.31 -5.95
CA PHE A 28 -10.56 -3.65 -6.75
C PHE A 28 -10.76 -4.96 -7.53
N ALA A 29 -11.52 -5.88 -6.94
CA ALA A 29 -11.90 -7.14 -7.55
C ALA A 29 -13.28 -7.60 -7.06
N THR A 30 -13.92 -8.52 -7.79
CA THR A 30 -15.16 -9.19 -7.38
C THR A 30 -14.95 -10.12 -6.18
N GLN A 31 -15.99 -10.81 -5.73
CA GLN A 31 -15.92 -11.79 -4.62
C GLN A 31 -15.33 -11.18 -3.34
N ASP A 32 -15.78 -9.97 -2.94
CA ASP A 32 -15.23 -9.26 -1.78
C ASP A 32 -13.71 -9.11 -1.86
N ASN A 33 -13.17 -8.65 -2.98
CA ASN A 33 -11.74 -8.58 -3.26
C ASN A 33 -11.03 -9.95 -3.15
N GLY A 34 -11.71 -11.02 -3.55
CA GLY A 34 -11.20 -12.39 -3.59
C GLY A 34 -11.37 -13.18 -2.29
N PHE A 35 -11.97 -12.62 -1.24
CA PHE A 35 -12.19 -13.35 0.01
C PHE A 35 -13.34 -14.36 -0.08
N ALA A 36 -14.31 -14.15 -0.98
CA ALA A 36 -15.50 -15.00 -1.09
C ALA A 36 -15.36 -16.18 -2.07
N GLY A 37 -14.37 -16.14 -2.99
CA GLY A 37 -14.19 -17.23 -3.95
C GLY A 37 -12.98 -17.07 -4.85
N LEU A 38 -12.64 -18.16 -5.56
CA LEU A 38 -11.52 -18.18 -6.51
C LEU A 38 -11.90 -17.69 -7.92
N ASP A 39 -13.20 -17.63 -8.23
CA ASP A 39 -13.76 -17.13 -9.48
C ASP A 39 -13.79 -15.59 -9.55
N THR A 40 -12.78 -14.99 -8.94
CA THR A 40 -12.62 -13.54 -8.82
C THR A 40 -12.18 -12.93 -10.15
N GLU A 41 -12.69 -11.73 -10.46
CA GLU A 41 -12.27 -10.87 -11.56
C GLU A 41 -11.84 -9.52 -11.05
N LEU A 42 -10.87 -8.90 -11.73
CA LEU A 42 -10.43 -7.53 -11.42
C LEU A 42 -11.50 -6.52 -11.87
N THR A 43 -11.64 -5.44 -11.11
CA THR A 43 -12.56 -4.31 -11.40
C THR A 43 -11.84 -2.96 -11.39
N LEU A 44 -10.50 -3.01 -11.49
CA LEU A 44 -9.61 -1.84 -11.39
C LEU A 44 -9.74 -0.82 -12.55
N ASN A 45 -10.51 -1.15 -13.59
CA ASN A 45 -10.87 -0.26 -14.68
C ASN A 45 -12.20 0.48 -14.45
N GLY A 46 -12.66 0.57 -13.20
CA GLY A 46 -13.84 1.33 -12.81
C GLY A 46 -13.67 2.85 -12.97
N GLU A 47 -14.78 3.57 -13.03
CA GLU A 47 -14.81 5.02 -13.27
C GLU A 47 -13.90 5.79 -12.29
N ALA A 48 -13.93 5.45 -11.01
CA ALA A 48 -13.15 6.14 -9.97
C ALA A 48 -11.65 5.96 -10.17
N GLN A 49 -11.20 4.73 -10.42
CA GLN A 49 -9.79 4.41 -10.65
C GLN A 49 -9.28 5.06 -11.94
N VAL A 50 -10.06 4.96 -13.02
CA VAL A 50 -9.70 5.57 -14.31
C VAL A 50 -9.63 7.10 -14.22
N ALA A 51 -10.58 7.73 -13.52
CA ALA A 51 -10.55 9.19 -13.32
C ALA A 51 -9.31 9.63 -12.51
N HIS A 52 -8.98 8.91 -11.44
CA HIS A 52 -7.77 9.18 -10.64
C HIS A 52 -6.50 9.06 -11.48
N LEU A 53 -6.34 7.95 -12.20
CA LEU A 53 -5.15 7.71 -13.02
C LEU A 53 -5.06 8.65 -14.22
N THR A 54 -6.20 9.12 -14.76
CA THR A 54 -6.21 10.16 -15.79
C THR A 54 -5.65 11.47 -15.24
N ALA A 55 -6.07 11.87 -14.03
CA ALA A 55 -5.54 13.08 -13.39
C ALA A 55 -4.04 12.95 -13.10
N MET A 56 -3.60 11.79 -12.58
CA MET A 56 -2.18 11.52 -12.32
C MET A 56 -1.35 11.53 -13.61
N GLY A 57 -1.84 10.93 -14.70
CA GLY A 57 -1.20 10.96 -16.01
C GLY A 57 -1.06 12.38 -16.54
N GLN A 58 -2.11 13.22 -16.38
CA GLN A 58 -2.01 14.64 -16.75
C GLN A 58 -0.97 15.37 -15.89
N TRP A 59 -0.90 15.08 -14.58
CA TRP A 59 0.12 15.67 -13.72
C TRP A 59 1.54 15.24 -14.11
N ALA A 60 1.70 14.00 -14.59
CA ALA A 60 3.00 13.56 -15.12
C ALA A 60 3.39 14.35 -16.37
N GLN A 61 2.48 14.55 -17.33
CA GLN A 61 2.71 15.35 -18.53
C GLN A 61 2.97 16.83 -18.22
N ASP A 62 2.33 17.37 -17.18
CA ASP A 62 2.51 18.75 -16.71
C ASP A 62 3.79 18.93 -15.86
N GLY A 63 4.55 17.89 -15.57
CA GLY A 63 5.71 17.94 -14.67
C GLY A 63 5.35 18.13 -13.20
N LYS A 64 4.10 17.87 -12.80
CA LYS A 64 3.62 17.98 -11.40
C LYS A 64 3.77 16.68 -10.62
N PHE A 65 3.84 15.56 -11.31
CA PHE A 65 4.14 14.24 -10.78
C PHE A 65 5.38 13.70 -11.50
N ILE A 66 6.38 13.31 -10.73
CA ILE A 66 7.63 12.76 -11.27
C ILE A 66 7.67 11.26 -10.96
N TYR A 67 7.68 10.46 -11.99
CA TYR A 67 7.85 9.01 -11.86
C TYR A 67 9.34 8.67 -11.74
N THR A 68 9.70 7.90 -10.73
CA THR A 68 11.10 7.55 -10.40
C THR A 68 11.36 6.05 -10.31
N GLY A 69 10.32 5.23 -10.36
CA GLY A 69 10.44 3.77 -10.27
C GLY A 69 9.23 3.12 -9.59
N ARG A 70 9.21 1.79 -9.60
CA ARG A 70 8.05 0.99 -9.17
C ARG A 70 7.94 0.84 -7.65
N ARG A 71 9.06 0.97 -6.94
CA ARG A 71 9.15 0.71 -5.49
C ARG A 71 9.39 2.02 -4.74
N ASN A 72 10.46 2.13 -3.97
CA ASN A 72 10.72 3.30 -3.12
C ASN A 72 11.82 4.23 -3.66
N GLU A 73 12.09 4.18 -4.96
CA GLU A 73 13.14 4.99 -5.61
C GLU A 73 12.90 6.49 -5.39
N GLY A 74 11.64 6.93 -5.39
CA GLY A 74 11.25 8.33 -5.11
C GLY A 74 11.66 8.86 -3.74
N GLY A 75 11.93 7.97 -2.79
CA GLY A 75 12.40 8.35 -1.46
C GLY A 75 13.73 9.08 -1.46
N ALA A 76 14.62 8.79 -2.41
CA ALA A 76 15.90 9.49 -2.53
C ALA A 76 15.68 10.97 -2.87
N ASN A 77 14.78 11.27 -3.83
CA ASN A 77 14.46 12.65 -4.23
C ASN A 77 13.81 13.43 -3.10
N PHE A 78 12.91 12.79 -2.34
CA PHE A 78 12.27 13.46 -1.20
C PHE A 78 13.30 13.76 -0.09
N ARG A 79 14.13 12.80 0.31
CA ARG A 79 15.15 12.99 1.36
C ARG A 79 16.20 14.04 0.97
N ALA A 80 16.51 14.18 -0.33
CA ALA A 80 17.39 15.24 -0.83
C ALA A 80 16.74 16.63 -0.83
N GLY A 81 15.40 16.73 -0.55
CA GLY A 81 14.66 17.99 -0.60
C GLY A 81 14.31 18.44 -2.03
N ASP A 82 14.44 17.56 -3.02
CA ASP A 82 14.11 17.87 -4.41
C ASP A 82 12.59 17.94 -4.63
N CYS A 83 11.82 17.09 -3.92
CA CYS A 83 10.37 16.97 -4.06
C CYS A 83 9.62 17.51 -2.83
N ALA A 84 8.50 18.20 -3.07
CA ALA A 84 7.69 18.80 -2.00
C ALA A 84 6.76 17.79 -1.31
N LEU A 85 6.18 16.85 -2.06
CA LEU A 85 5.23 15.84 -1.58
C LEU A 85 5.74 14.45 -1.95
N PHE A 86 5.56 13.53 -1.01
CA PHE A 86 5.91 12.13 -1.20
C PHE A 86 4.84 11.22 -0.61
N THR A 87 4.32 10.29 -1.40
CA THR A 87 3.45 9.22 -0.91
C THR A 87 4.26 7.94 -0.74
N GLU A 88 4.27 7.40 0.50
CA GLU A 88 5.14 6.30 0.89
C GLU A 88 4.49 5.38 1.92
N SER A 89 5.08 4.23 2.14
CA SER A 89 4.84 3.35 3.27
C SER A 89 5.29 4.02 4.58
N SER A 90 4.57 3.78 5.68
CA SER A 90 5.00 4.21 7.01
C SER A 90 6.39 3.69 7.41
N ALA A 91 6.83 2.55 6.83
CA ALA A 91 8.17 2.00 7.02
C ALA A 91 9.29 2.92 6.48
N GLY A 92 8.97 3.88 5.61
CA GLY A 92 9.91 4.90 5.13
C GLY A 92 10.25 5.98 6.16
N TYR A 93 9.42 6.15 7.20
CA TYR A 93 9.56 7.25 8.17
C TYR A 93 10.93 7.32 8.83
N ALA A 94 11.45 6.20 9.34
CA ALA A 94 12.73 6.19 10.04
C ALA A 94 13.89 6.65 9.13
N GLY A 95 13.90 6.20 7.88
CA GLY A 95 14.91 6.64 6.89
C GLY A 95 14.79 8.12 6.55
N ILE A 96 13.55 8.59 6.32
CA ILE A 96 13.31 10.02 6.04
C ILE A 96 13.73 10.87 7.23
N SER A 97 13.30 10.51 8.45
CA SER A 97 13.62 11.26 9.66
C SER A 97 15.12 11.31 9.98
N SER A 98 15.90 10.31 9.57
CA SER A 98 17.34 10.26 9.81
C SER A 98 18.19 10.96 8.74
N GLU A 99 17.67 11.11 7.52
CA GLU A 99 18.45 11.59 6.36
C GLU A 99 17.99 12.97 5.84
N ALA A 100 16.72 13.35 6.05
CA ALA A 100 16.23 14.65 5.60
C ALA A 100 16.82 15.77 6.48
N GLU A 101 17.40 16.80 5.82
CA GLU A 101 17.94 18.01 6.46
C GLU A 101 16.93 19.16 6.49
N PHE A 102 15.62 18.84 6.47
CA PHE A 102 14.51 19.81 6.49
C PHE A 102 13.37 19.28 7.35
N ASP A 103 12.52 20.19 7.83
CA ASP A 103 11.31 19.83 8.57
C ASP A 103 10.26 19.27 7.60
N PHE A 104 9.62 18.15 7.98
CA PHE A 104 8.52 17.54 7.22
C PHE A 104 7.38 17.14 8.16
N ASP A 105 6.21 16.95 7.60
CA ASP A 105 5.03 16.47 8.30
C ASP A 105 4.44 15.25 7.60
N VAL A 106 3.76 14.39 8.36
CA VAL A 106 3.07 13.20 7.86
C VAL A 106 1.57 13.41 7.93
N ARG A 107 0.90 13.21 6.83
CA ARG A 107 -0.56 13.38 6.70
C ARG A 107 -1.19 12.10 6.15
N PRO A 108 -2.50 11.88 6.39
CA PRO A 108 -3.24 10.82 5.71
C PRO A 108 -3.14 10.96 4.18
N LEU A 109 -3.29 9.85 3.47
CA LEU A 109 -3.40 9.89 2.02
C LEU A 109 -4.53 10.84 1.58
N PRO A 110 -4.34 11.62 0.52
CA PRO A 110 -5.40 12.45 -0.04
C PRO A 110 -6.48 11.58 -0.67
N TYR A 111 -7.70 12.12 -0.75
CA TYR A 111 -8.82 11.46 -1.39
C TYR A 111 -9.65 12.45 -2.22
N TRP A 112 -10.39 11.93 -3.18
CA TRP A 112 -11.33 12.72 -3.97
C TRP A 112 -12.67 12.82 -3.24
N GLU A 113 -13.08 14.02 -2.89
CA GLU A 113 -14.37 14.26 -2.27
C GLU A 113 -15.52 13.83 -3.20
N GLY A 114 -16.51 13.14 -2.64
CA GLY A 114 -17.67 12.66 -3.39
C GLY A 114 -17.41 11.41 -4.23
N VAL A 115 -16.24 10.81 -4.17
CA VAL A 115 -15.94 9.52 -4.81
C VAL A 115 -16.10 8.40 -3.79
N GLY A 116 -16.94 7.43 -4.07
CA GLY A 116 -17.25 6.32 -3.17
C GLY A 116 -17.73 6.81 -1.79
N ASN A 117 -17.25 6.16 -0.73
CA ASN A 117 -17.48 6.52 0.67
C ASN A 117 -16.21 7.07 1.35
N ALA A 118 -15.35 7.74 0.57
CA ALA A 118 -14.08 8.27 1.06
C ALA A 118 -14.27 9.33 2.18
N PRO A 119 -13.34 9.41 3.15
CA PRO A 119 -12.27 8.44 3.36
C PRO A 119 -12.75 7.18 4.08
N GLN A 120 -12.33 5.99 3.63
CA GLN A 120 -12.48 4.71 4.31
C GLN A 120 -11.11 4.29 4.87
N ASN A 121 -10.92 3.05 5.33
CA ASN A 121 -9.62 2.58 5.77
C ASN A 121 -8.68 2.33 4.58
N THR A 122 -7.39 2.60 4.78
CA THR A 122 -6.33 2.08 3.93
C THR A 122 -6.11 0.60 4.21
N ILE A 123 -5.38 -0.09 3.33
CA ILE A 123 -5.01 -1.49 3.50
C ILE A 123 -3.53 -1.64 3.84
N ILE A 124 -3.23 -2.69 4.61
CA ILE A 124 -1.86 -2.99 4.99
C ILE A 124 -1.03 -3.44 3.78
N GLY A 125 0.25 -3.06 3.78
CA GLY A 125 1.30 -3.70 2.99
C GLY A 125 2.19 -4.57 3.88
N GLY A 126 3.47 -4.72 3.54
CA GLY A 126 4.47 -5.39 4.36
C GLY A 126 4.69 -6.85 4.00
N ALA A 127 5.03 -7.68 4.98
CA ALA A 127 5.44 -9.06 4.79
C ALA A 127 4.84 -9.99 5.86
N SER A 128 4.87 -11.29 5.58
CA SER A 128 4.46 -12.35 6.51
C SER A 128 5.57 -13.37 6.67
N LEU A 129 5.63 -14.00 7.84
CA LEU A 129 6.49 -15.16 8.09
C LEU A 129 5.70 -16.44 7.81
N TRP A 130 6.33 -17.38 7.11
CA TRP A 130 5.74 -18.66 6.74
C TRP A 130 6.55 -19.79 7.34
N VAL A 131 5.89 -20.80 7.91
CA VAL A 131 6.52 -22.02 8.38
C VAL A 131 6.40 -23.06 7.28
N MET A 132 7.55 -23.55 6.81
CA MET A 132 7.61 -24.55 5.73
C MET A 132 7.32 -25.95 6.27
N GLU A 133 6.77 -26.82 5.44
CA GLU A 133 6.60 -28.23 5.74
C GLU A 133 7.91 -29.02 5.64
N GLY A 134 7.95 -30.22 6.24
CA GLY A 134 9.05 -31.16 6.10
C GLY A 134 10.17 -31.03 7.12
N HIS A 135 9.92 -30.39 8.24
CA HIS A 135 10.84 -30.25 9.36
C HIS A 135 10.49 -31.15 10.55
N GLU A 136 11.43 -31.34 11.46
CA GLU A 136 11.23 -32.15 12.68
C GLU A 136 10.39 -31.39 13.73
N ASP A 137 9.73 -32.15 14.61
CA ASP A 137 8.85 -31.58 15.66
C ASP A 137 9.53 -30.52 16.54
N ASP A 138 10.81 -30.69 16.83
CA ASP A 138 11.56 -29.74 17.66
C ASP A 138 11.89 -28.43 16.92
N GLU A 139 12.04 -28.48 15.58
CA GLU A 139 12.18 -27.28 14.76
C GLU A 139 10.85 -26.52 14.72
N TYR A 140 9.71 -27.22 14.59
CA TYR A 140 8.39 -26.58 14.67
C TYR A 140 8.12 -25.96 16.05
N LYS A 141 8.53 -26.60 17.14
CA LYS A 141 8.45 -26.01 18.49
C LYS A 141 9.28 -24.74 18.60
N GLY A 142 10.50 -24.77 18.05
CA GLY A 142 11.38 -23.60 18.00
C GLY A 142 10.77 -22.45 17.21
N ALA A 143 10.25 -22.73 16.01
CA ALA A 143 9.54 -21.75 15.18
C ALA A 143 8.31 -21.17 15.92
N GLY A 144 7.51 -22.02 16.58
CA GLY A 144 6.35 -21.57 17.37
C GLY A 144 6.75 -20.66 18.54
N GLN A 145 7.84 -20.97 19.25
CA GLN A 145 8.36 -20.11 20.32
C GLN A 145 8.84 -18.76 19.78
N PHE A 146 9.55 -18.77 18.64
CA PHE A 146 10.00 -17.55 17.97
C PHE A 146 8.83 -16.66 17.52
N LEU A 147 7.83 -17.24 16.88
CA LEU A 147 6.62 -16.50 16.47
C LEU A 147 5.86 -15.93 17.67
N SER A 148 5.75 -16.70 18.77
CA SER A 148 5.14 -16.22 20.01
C SER A 148 5.91 -15.07 20.63
N PHE A 149 7.25 -15.12 20.60
CA PHE A 149 8.10 -14.01 21.04
C PHE A 149 7.88 -12.77 20.17
N LEU A 150 7.91 -12.92 18.85
CA LEU A 150 7.70 -11.81 17.92
C LEU A 150 6.33 -11.15 18.05
N SER A 151 5.28 -11.92 18.37
CA SER A 151 3.91 -11.40 18.54
C SER A 151 3.62 -10.84 19.92
N SER A 152 4.58 -10.87 20.85
CA SER A 152 4.39 -10.25 22.17
C SER A 152 4.28 -8.73 22.06
N SER A 153 3.45 -8.10 22.91
CA SER A 153 3.14 -6.67 22.85
C SER A 153 4.41 -5.81 22.97
N ASP A 154 5.35 -6.17 23.85
CA ASP A 154 6.58 -5.42 24.05
C ASP A 154 7.48 -5.45 22.81
N VAL A 155 7.62 -6.63 22.18
CA VAL A 155 8.42 -6.79 20.94
C VAL A 155 7.75 -6.07 19.79
N GLN A 156 6.44 -6.15 19.65
CA GLN A 156 5.70 -5.45 18.61
C GLN A 156 5.76 -3.93 18.77
N ALA A 157 5.66 -3.42 20.00
CA ALA A 157 5.83 -1.99 20.27
C ALA A 157 7.25 -1.52 19.92
N ALA A 158 8.28 -2.26 20.33
CA ALA A 158 9.67 -1.94 19.98
C ALA A 158 9.92 -2.01 18.47
N TRP A 159 9.34 -3.03 17.78
CA TRP A 159 9.45 -3.16 16.33
C TRP A 159 8.83 -1.97 15.61
N HIS A 160 7.59 -1.62 15.98
CA HIS A 160 6.89 -0.45 15.43
C HIS A 160 7.71 0.84 15.60
N GLN A 161 8.17 1.11 16.83
CA GLN A 161 8.89 2.33 17.16
C GLN A 161 10.24 2.47 16.42
N ASN A 162 10.91 1.35 16.13
CA ASN A 162 12.21 1.37 15.46
C ASN A 162 12.15 1.28 13.93
N THR A 163 11.03 0.83 13.35
CA THR A 163 10.95 0.53 11.92
C THR A 163 9.87 1.30 11.18
N GLY A 164 8.85 1.84 11.90
CA GLY A 164 7.65 2.41 11.29
C GLY A 164 6.64 1.38 10.79
N TYR A 165 6.92 0.06 10.85
CA TYR A 165 5.91 -0.97 10.62
C TYR A 165 4.82 -0.90 11.68
N LEU A 166 3.57 -1.18 11.30
CA LEU A 166 2.45 -1.09 12.24
C LEU A 166 2.46 -2.24 13.24
N PRO A 167 2.07 -1.99 14.51
CA PRO A 167 1.91 -3.05 15.48
C PRO A 167 0.76 -3.99 15.05
N ILE A 168 0.96 -5.30 15.23
CA ILE A 168 -0.04 -6.31 14.81
C ILE A 168 -1.16 -6.52 15.83
N THR A 169 -1.03 -5.93 17.02
CA THR A 169 -2.06 -6.01 18.08
C THR A 169 -2.38 -4.62 18.63
N SER A 170 -3.61 -4.45 19.12
CA SER A 170 -4.05 -3.22 19.80
C SER A 170 -3.24 -2.94 21.05
N GLU A 171 -2.87 -3.97 21.82
CA GLU A 171 -2.10 -3.85 23.04
C GLU A 171 -0.70 -3.24 22.78
N ALA A 172 -0.05 -3.60 21.67
CA ALA A 172 1.22 -3.03 21.28
C ALA A 172 1.10 -1.56 20.85
N GLY A 173 0.01 -1.20 20.17
CA GLY A 173 -0.32 0.18 19.83
C GLY A 173 -0.57 1.02 21.09
N ASP A 174 -1.33 0.48 22.04
CA ASP A 174 -1.63 1.13 23.32
C ASP A 174 -0.37 1.31 24.19
N ALA A 175 0.51 0.30 24.22
CA ALA A 175 1.81 0.38 24.90
C ALA A 175 2.69 1.48 24.29
N THR A 176 2.72 1.59 22.96
CA THR A 176 3.45 2.64 22.24
C THR A 176 2.91 4.05 22.59
N ARG A 177 1.58 4.20 22.63
CA ARG A 177 0.94 5.47 23.03
C ARG A 177 1.21 5.80 24.49
N ALA A 178 1.08 4.82 25.39
CA ALA A 178 1.35 5.02 26.82
C ALA A 178 2.82 5.38 27.11
N ALA A 179 3.74 4.97 26.25
CA ALA A 179 5.17 5.36 26.35
C ALA A 179 5.43 6.79 25.85
N GLY A 180 4.45 7.53 25.34
CA GLY A 180 4.61 8.88 24.80
C GLY A 180 5.35 8.93 23.44
N PHE A 181 5.42 7.79 22.72
CA PHE A 181 6.19 7.72 21.48
C PHE A 181 5.61 8.61 20.38
N TYR A 182 4.29 8.65 20.23
CA TYR A 182 3.64 9.44 19.18
C TYR A 182 3.74 10.95 19.42
N GLU A 183 3.75 11.39 20.68
CA GLU A 183 3.98 12.78 21.05
C GLU A 183 5.42 13.22 20.75
N ALA A 184 6.37 12.31 20.97
CA ALA A 184 7.80 12.56 20.69
C ALA A 184 8.13 12.43 19.18
N ASN A 185 7.32 11.69 18.40
CA ASN A 185 7.51 11.44 16.97
C ASN A 185 6.23 11.74 16.19
N PRO A 186 5.88 13.03 16.00
CA PRO A 186 4.65 13.44 15.34
C PRO A 186 4.52 12.83 13.95
N GLY A 187 3.30 12.38 13.59
CA GLY A 187 2.99 11.77 12.29
C GLY A 187 3.14 10.25 12.24
N THR A 188 3.87 9.62 13.16
CA THR A 188 4.05 8.15 13.16
C THR A 188 2.76 7.37 13.47
N GLU A 189 1.76 8.00 14.11
CA GLU A 189 0.45 7.40 14.38
C GLU A 189 -0.51 7.47 13.16
N VAL A 190 -0.25 8.32 12.17
CA VAL A 190 -1.15 8.57 11.03
C VAL A 190 -1.52 7.29 10.30
N ALA A 191 -0.57 6.40 10.04
CA ALA A 191 -0.82 5.16 9.33
C ALA A 191 -1.73 4.20 10.13
N VAL A 192 -1.58 4.14 11.45
CA VAL A 192 -2.48 3.36 12.33
C VAL A 192 -3.90 3.94 12.27
N ILE A 193 -4.03 5.25 12.45
CA ILE A 193 -5.32 5.94 12.46
C ILE A 193 -6.06 5.72 11.14
N GLN A 194 -5.43 5.97 9.99
CA GLN A 194 -6.12 5.85 8.71
C GLN A 194 -6.45 4.40 8.32
N MET A 195 -5.74 3.40 8.84
CA MET A 195 -6.04 1.99 8.61
C MET A 195 -7.16 1.46 9.50
N THR A 196 -7.38 2.09 10.67
CA THR A 196 -8.34 1.63 11.69
C THR A 196 -9.44 2.64 11.99
N ALA A 197 -9.64 3.65 11.14
CA ALA A 197 -10.57 4.74 11.38
C ALA A 197 -12.05 4.30 11.42
N LYS A 198 -12.39 3.25 10.69
CA LYS A 198 -13.76 2.75 10.51
C LYS A 198 -13.79 1.22 10.54
N GLU A 199 -14.98 0.65 10.67
CA GLU A 199 -15.16 -0.78 10.39
C GLU A 199 -14.83 -1.09 8.92
N PRO A 200 -14.02 -2.12 8.66
CA PRO A 200 -13.67 -2.49 7.30
C PRO A 200 -14.88 -2.93 6.47
N THR A 201 -14.94 -2.48 5.23
CA THR A 201 -15.92 -2.95 4.24
C THR A 201 -15.38 -4.12 3.42
N ALA A 202 -16.19 -4.63 2.48
CA ALA A 202 -15.71 -5.60 1.49
C ALA A 202 -14.54 -5.06 0.65
N ASN A 203 -14.47 -3.74 0.46
CA ASN A 203 -13.45 -3.08 -0.36
C ASN A 203 -12.20 -2.67 0.43
N SER A 204 -12.31 -2.47 1.75
CA SER A 204 -11.21 -1.94 2.59
C SER A 204 -10.60 -2.94 3.58
N LYS A 205 -11.06 -4.20 3.60
CA LYS A 205 -10.50 -5.26 4.46
C LYS A 205 -9.20 -5.89 3.92
N GLY A 206 -8.78 -5.52 2.72
CA GLY A 206 -7.61 -6.05 2.03
C GLY A 206 -7.95 -6.76 0.72
N LEU A 207 -6.95 -7.44 0.16
CA LEU A 207 -7.02 -8.16 -1.11
C LEU A 207 -6.54 -9.61 -0.91
N ARG A 208 -7.26 -10.58 -1.48
CA ARG A 208 -6.88 -12.00 -1.44
C ARG A 208 -6.96 -12.61 -2.83
N LEU A 209 -5.96 -12.37 -3.65
CA LEU A 209 -5.94 -12.74 -5.06
C LEU A 209 -4.82 -13.73 -5.35
N GLY A 210 -5.11 -14.73 -6.20
CA GLY A 210 -4.10 -15.63 -6.73
C GLY A 210 -3.15 -14.91 -7.69
N SER A 211 -1.89 -15.32 -7.73
CA SER A 211 -0.84 -14.72 -8.59
C SER A 211 -0.71 -13.21 -8.46
N PHE A 212 -0.98 -12.65 -7.28
CA PHE A 212 -1.14 -11.22 -7.11
C PHE A 212 0.16 -10.42 -7.35
N ASP A 213 1.31 -10.98 -7.01
CA ASP A 213 2.60 -10.34 -7.31
C ASP A 213 2.81 -10.15 -8.82
N GLN A 214 2.42 -11.15 -9.62
CA GLN A 214 2.45 -11.05 -11.09
C GLN A 214 1.44 -10.02 -11.61
N ILE A 215 0.25 -9.95 -11.01
CA ILE A 215 -0.78 -8.95 -11.35
C ILE A 215 -0.26 -7.54 -11.05
N ARG A 216 0.40 -7.32 -9.90
CA ARG A 216 1.07 -6.05 -9.60
C ARG A 216 2.10 -5.66 -10.65
N GLY A 217 2.91 -6.62 -11.13
CA GLY A 217 3.87 -6.38 -12.22
C GLY A 217 3.19 -5.90 -13.51
N ILE A 218 2.03 -6.49 -13.86
CA ILE A 218 1.22 -6.03 -14.99
C ILE A 218 0.68 -4.62 -14.76
N ILE A 219 0.14 -4.34 -13.58
CA ILE A 219 -0.37 -3.02 -13.21
C ILE A 219 0.75 -1.98 -13.32
N ASP A 220 1.95 -2.28 -12.80
CA ASP A 220 3.09 -1.37 -12.87
C ASP A 220 3.48 -1.03 -14.30
N GLU A 221 3.50 -2.02 -15.22
CA GLU A 221 3.76 -1.79 -16.65
C GLU A 221 2.72 -0.87 -17.29
N GLU A 222 1.43 -1.07 -16.96
CA GLU A 222 0.35 -0.26 -17.52
C GLU A 222 0.36 1.17 -16.96
N LEU A 223 0.66 1.33 -15.67
CA LEU A 223 0.81 2.66 -15.05
C LEU A 223 1.97 3.44 -15.68
N GLU A 224 3.11 2.79 -15.94
CA GLU A 224 4.23 3.39 -16.65
C GLU A 224 3.84 3.92 -18.04
N GLY A 225 2.98 3.18 -18.76
CA GLY A 225 2.43 3.65 -20.04
C GLY A 225 1.55 4.91 -19.91
N ILE A 226 0.82 5.06 -18.79
CA ILE A 226 0.06 6.28 -18.49
C ILE A 226 1.02 7.44 -18.19
N TRP A 227 2.02 7.23 -17.34
CA TRP A 227 2.99 8.27 -16.97
C TRP A 227 3.82 8.74 -18.14
N ALA A 228 4.17 7.85 -19.07
CA ALA A 228 4.86 8.19 -20.32
C ALA A 228 3.96 8.94 -21.33
N GLY A 229 2.64 8.89 -21.18
CA GLY A 229 1.68 9.42 -22.15
C GLY A 229 1.45 8.52 -23.36
N ASP A 230 1.88 7.25 -23.28
CA ASP A 230 1.73 6.25 -24.35
C ASP A 230 0.34 5.62 -24.37
N LYS A 231 -0.36 5.65 -23.24
CA LYS A 231 -1.71 5.09 -23.05
C LYS A 231 -2.61 6.04 -22.27
N THR A 232 -3.89 5.99 -22.58
CA THR A 232 -4.91 6.54 -21.69
C THR A 232 -5.08 5.64 -20.46
N ALA A 233 -5.57 6.20 -19.35
CA ALA A 233 -5.84 5.42 -18.14
C ALA A 233 -6.86 4.29 -18.40
N GLN A 234 -7.86 4.52 -19.26
CA GLN A 234 -8.83 3.49 -19.61
C GLN A 234 -8.18 2.33 -20.37
N GLU A 235 -7.41 2.61 -21.42
CA GLU A 235 -6.69 1.56 -22.20
C GLU A 235 -5.75 0.76 -21.32
N ALA A 236 -4.99 1.42 -20.44
CA ALA A 236 -4.06 0.79 -19.52
C ALA A 236 -4.79 -0.13 -18.53
N MET A 237 -5.87 0.34 -17.91
CA MET A 237 -6.62 -0.44 -16.94
C MET A 237 -7.43 -1.57 -17.56
N ASP A 238 -7.95 -1.42 -18.77
CA ASP A 238 -8.59 -2.50 -19.51
C ASP A 238 -7.58 -3.60 -19.86
N SER A 239 -6.37 -3.23 -20.29
CA SER A 239 -5.26 -4.17 -20.53
C SER A 239 -4.83 -4.87 -19.24
N ALA A 240 -4.68 -4.14 -18.13
CA ALA A 240 -4.31 -4.71 -16.84
C ALA A 240 -5.37 -5.71 -16.35
N LYS A 241 -6.65 -5.38 -16.51
CA LYS A 241 -7.76 -6.29 -16.18
C LYS A 241 -7.71 -7.57 -17.01
N GLU A 242 -7.64 -7.46 -18.33
CA GLU A 242 -7.61 -8.63 -19.23
C GLU A 242 -6.44 -9.58 -18.90
N ARG A 243 -5.23 -9.02 -18.77
CA ARG A 243 -4.01 -9.78 -18.46
C ARG A 243 -4.04 -10.37 -17.05
N GLY A 244 -4.53 -9.62 -16.07
CA GLY A 244 -4.65 -10.05 -14.68
C GLY A 244 -5.72 -11.14 -14.50
N ASP A 245 -6.88 -11.00 -15.14
CA ASP A 245 -7.94 -12.01 -15.10
C ASP A 245 -7.48 -13.33 -15.72
N ALA A 246 -6.62 -13.30 -16.74
CA ALA A 246 -6.01 -14.50 -17.29
C ALA A 246 -5.12 -15.23 -16.26
N LEU A 247 -4.44 -14.53 -15.37
CA LEU A 247 -3.69 -15.10 -14.25
C LEU A 247 -4.62 -15.66 -13.18
N LEU A 248 -5.68 -14.94 -12.82
CA LEU A 248 -6.69 -15.42 -11.87
C LEU A 248 -7.36 -16.71 -12.34
N ARG A 249 -7.74 -16.82 -13.63
CA ARG A 249 -8.32 -18.07 -14.20
C ARG A 249 -7.35 -19.25 -14.13
N ARG A 250 -6.05 -19.02 -14.37
CA ARG A 250 -5.03 -20.08 -14.24
C ARG A 250 -4.87 -20.52 -12.78
N PHE A 251 -4.84 -19.56 -11.87
CA PHE A 251 -4.75 -19.85 -10.44
C PHE A 251 -5.97 -20.64 -9.95
N GLU A 252 -7.17 -20.22 -10.32
CA GLU A 252 -8.42 -20.89 -10.01
C GLU A 252 -8.40 -22.35 -10.50
N ALA A 253 -8.04 -22.58 -11.78
CA ALA A 253 -7.99 -23.92 -12.35
C ALA A 253 -6.98 -24.86 -11.66
N ALA A 254 -5.90 -24.31 -11.10
CA ALA A 254 -4.88 -25.07 -10.37
C ALA A 254 -5.24 -25.35 -8.90
N ASN A 255 -6.25 -24.66 -8.34
CA ASN A 255 -6.58 -24.70 -6.90
C ASN A 255 -8.05 -25.08 -6.61
N ARG A 256 -8.79 -25.56 -7.60
CA ARG A 256 -10.14 -26.14 -7.47
C ARG A 256 -10.12 -27.59 -7.00
#